data_c4924fa3e1d99b32a4a71f329ca81857
#
_entry.id   c4924fa3e1d99b32a4a71f329ca81857
#
_cell.length_a   1.000
_cell.length_b   1.000
_cell.length_c   1.000
_cell.angle_alpha   90.00
_cell.angle_beta   90.00
_cell.angle_gamma   90.00
#
_symmetry.space_group_name_H-M   'P 1'
#
loop_
_entity.id
_entity.type
_entity.pdbx_description
1 polymer ?
#
loop_
_entity_poly.entity_id
_entity_poly.type
_entity_poly.pdbx_seq_one_letter_code
_entity_poly.pdbx_strand_id
1 'polypeptide(L)'
;MKLLRIMSLTTLFAIAITAFGSAAPTLKRNSEGHEVLVLQKKLKQIGYPINETEGVFGSETERAVSAFQRDQNMKITGIVTSSTWRALKNTKNKGDSKTSSKNIFNTPTVKNGRLVKNHTLIIDKKEAQKIIKTAKSYTGTPYVFGGSTPSGFDCSGFLQFIFEKNGIMIPRLADEQYLLGEDKKKKDLVPGDLVFFTTYAEGASHCGLYLGDDKFIHTSASKGVRVDELTDPYWKPKYLGGKHIVK
;
A
#
# COMPACT_ATOMS: atom_id res chain seq x y z
N MET A 1 21.78 -52.68 57.31
CA MET A 1 21.71 -52.22 55.91
C MET A 1 20.27 -51.91 55.56
N LYS A 2 19.86 -50.61 55.55
CA LYS A 2 18.49 -50.18 55.22
C LYS A 2 18.52 -49.61 53.77
N LEU A 3 17.82 -50.26 52.87
CA LEU A 3 17.61 -49.78 51.52
C LEU A 3 16.60 -48.60 51.53
N LEU A 4 17.07 -47.46 51.14
CA LEU A 4 16.23 -46.25 50.92
C LEU A 4 15.59 -46.36 49.54
N ARG A 5 14.27 -46.53 49.44
CA ARG A 5 13.51 -46.46 48.20
C ARG A 5 13.24 -45.00 47.90
N ILE A 6 13.86 -44.51 46.82
CA ILE A 6 13.56 -43.17 46.24
C ILE A 6 12.31 -43.34 45.37
N MET A 7 11.19 -42.82 45.84
CA MET A 7 9.99 -42.65 44.99
C MET A 7 10.18 -41.41 44.12
N SER A 8 10.35 -41.63 42.83
CA SER A 8 10.32 -40.58 41.81
C SER A 8 8.87 -40.15 41.61
N LEU A 9 8.55 -38.93 42.04
CA LEU A 9 7.25 -38.30 41.79
C LEU A 9 7.32 -37.60 40.43
N THR A 10 6.89 -38.28 39.37
CA THR A 10 6.68 -37.70 38.06
C THR A 10 5.40 -36.86 38.09
N THR A 11 5.54 -35.58 38.32
CA THR A 11 4.46 -34.59 38.12
C THR A 11 4.17 -34.48 36.62
N LEU A 12 3.08 -35.10 36.21
CA LEU A 12 2.51 -34.95 34.89
C LEU A 12 1.92 -33.52 34.78
N PHE A 13 2.67 -32.59 34.19
CA PHE A 13 2.14 -31.26 33.88
C PHE A 13 1.20 -31.41 32.68
N ALA A 14 -0.10 -31.58 32.97
CA ALA A 14 -1.13 -31.47 31.97
C ALA A 14 -1.22 -30.03 31.53
N ILE A 15 -0.57 -29.70 30.39
CA ILE A 15 -0.78 -28.42 29.70
C ILE A 15 -2.21 -28.47 29.17
N ALA A 16 -3.14 -27.86 29.91
CA ALA A 16 -4.46 -27.53 29.39
C ALA A 16 -4.29 -26.56 28.21
N ILE A 17 -4.31 -27.06 26.99
CA ILE A 17 -4.46 -26.26 25.79
C ILE A 17 -5.88 -25.70 25.82
N THR A 18 -6.04 -24.54 26.49
CA THR A 18 -7.24 -23.74 26.32
C THR A 18 -7.17 -23.21 24.90
N ALA A 19 -7.95 -23.81 24.01
CA ALA A 19 -8.23 -23.27 22.68
C ALA A 19 -9.03 -21.96 22.85
N PHE A 20 -8.36 -20.90 23.26
CA PHE A 20 -8.85 -19.57 23.02
C PHE A 20 -8.82 -19.42 21.49
N GLY A 21 -9.99 -19.31 20.89
CA GLY A 21 -10.14 -18.89 19.50
C GLY A 21 -9.57 -17.48 19.35
N SER A 22 -8.25 -17.39 19.27
CA SER A 22 -7.55 -16.13 19.04
C SER A 22 -8.00 -15.61 17.69
N ALA A 23 -8.63 -14.45 17.69
CA ALA A 23 -8.93 -13.75 16.45
C ALA A 23 -7.62 -13.62 15.65
N ALA A 24 -7.68 -13.95 14.36
CA ALA A 24 -6.50 -13.87 13.51
C ALA A 24 -5.85 -12.47 13.61
N PRO A 25 -4.53 -12.38 13.82
CA PRO A 25 -3.86 -11.11 14.11
C PRO A 25 -3.99 -10.15 12.94
N THR A 26 -4.14 -8.87 13.25
CA THR A 26 -4.04 -7.80 12.27
C THR A 26 -2.57 -7.51 12.01
N LEU A 27 -2.12 -7.69 10.75
CA LEU A 27 -0.75 -7.41 10.34
C LEU A 27 -0.71 -6.23 9.38
N LYS A 28 0.29 -5.39 9.54
CA LYS A 28 0.54 -4.20 8.74
C LYS A 28 2.03 -3.94 8.66
N ARG A 29 2.42 -2.94 7.91
CA ARG A 29 3.82 -2.49 7.84
C ARG A 29 4.45 -2.39 9.24
N ASN A 30 5.69 -2.84 9.36
CA ASN A 30 6.45 -2.97 10.60
C ASN A 30 5.90 -3.98 11.62
N SER A 31 4.90 -4.81 11.25
CA SER A 31 4.62 -6.02 12.02
C SER A 31 5.76 -7.02 11.82
N GLU A 32 6.11 -7.75 12.88
CA GLU A 32 7.19 -8.73 12.87
C GLU A 32 6.75 -10.03 13.54
N GLY A 33 7.45 -11.12 13.22
CA GLY A 33 7.29 -12.40 13.89
C GLY A 33 6.67 -13.50 13.04
N HIS A 34 6.26 -14.57 13.73
CA HIS A 34 5.83 -15.82 13.11
C HIS A 34 4.63 -15.66 12.16
N GLU A 35 3.65 -14.85 12.54
CA GLU A 35 2.43 -14.62 11.76
C GLU A 35 2.74 -13.91 10.44
N VAL A 36 3.71 -12.99 10.44
CA VAL A 36 4.19 -12.33 9.21
C VAL A 36 4.87 -13.34 8.31
N LEU A 37 5.72 -14.21 8.87
CA LEU A 37 6.38 -15.29 8.11
C LEU A 37 5.35 -16.24 7.47
N VAL A 38 4.30 -16.61 8.21
CA VAL A 38 3.19 -17.44 7.71
C VAL A 38 2.48 -16.75 6.55
N LEU A 39 2.17 -15.47 6.70
CA LEU A 39 1.58 -14.64 5.66
C LEU A 39 2.43 -14.62 4.39
N GLN A 40 3.72 -14.30 4.52
CA GLN A 40 4.67 -14.21 3.40
C GLN A 40 4.78 -15.55 2.66
N LYS A 41 4.94 -16.66 3.38
CA LYS A 41 4.96 -18.01 2.80
C LYS A 41 3.65 -18.31 2.06
N LYS A 42 2.50 -17.98 2.63
CA LYS A 42 1.21 -18.21 1.99
C LYS A 42 1.04 -17.38 0.72
N LEU A 43 1.36 -16.09 0.75
CA LEU A 43 1.31 -15.22 -0.42
C LEU A 43 2.22 -15.75 -1.54
N LYS A 44 3.44 -16.16 -1.21
CA LYS A 44 4.38 -16.79 -2.16
C LYS A 44 3.80 -18.07 -2.77
N GLN A 45 3.20 -18.94 -1.95
CA GLN A 45 2.58 -20.20 -2.41
C GLN A 45 1.43 -19.98 -3.39
N ILE A 46 0.63 -18.94 -3.18
CA ILE A 46 -0.50 -18.60 -4.05
C ILE A 46 -0.07 -17.72 -5.24
N GLY A 47 1.25 -17.43 -5.37
CA GLY A 47 1.87 -16.85 -6.57
C GLY A 47 2.06 -15.36 -6.56
N TYR A 48 2.00 -14.70 -5.40
CA TYR A 48 2.40 -13.30 -5.26
C TYR A 48 3.91 -13.21 -5.11
N PRO A 49 4.58 -12.27 -5.80
CA PRO A 49 6.03 -12.13 -5.72
C PRO A 49 6.41 -11.62 -4.32
N ILE A 50 7.08 -12.46 -3.56
CA ILE A 50 7.71 -12.15 -2.28
C ILE A 50 9.05 -12.86 -2.22
N ASN A 51 10.13 -12.09 -2.09
CA ASN A 51 11.49 -12.59 -1.89
C ASN A 51 11.84 -12.58 -0.39
N GLU A 52 11.42 -11.55 0.32
CA GLU A 52 11.59 -11.42 1.77
C GLU A 52 10.63 -12.37 2.49
N THR A 53 11.16 -13.39 3.16
CA THR A 53 10.38 -14.35 3.97
C THR A 53 11.02 -14.50 5.35
N GLU A 54 11.40 -13.37 5.94
CA GLU A 54 12.11 -13.32 7.22
C GLU A 54 11.19 -12.95 8.40
N GLY A 55 9.89 -12.81 8.14
CA GLY A 55 8.92 -12.47 9.17
C GLY A 55 8.88 -10.98 9.52
N VAL A 56 9.38 -10.11 8.64
CA VAL A 56 9.23 -8.64 8.74
C VAL A 56 8.27 -8.17 7.66
N PHE A 57 7.20 -7.48 8.05
CA PHE A 57 6.21 -6.93 7.12
C PHE A 57 6.77 -5.65 6.47
N GLY A 58 7.56 -5.83 5.43
CA GLY A 58 8.18 -4.77 4.63
C GLY A 58 7.25 -4.26 3.51
N SER A 59 7.83 -3.42 2.62
CA SER A 59 7.11 -2.87 1.46
C SER A 59 6.70 -3.95 0.46
N GLU A 60 7.51 -4.97 0.30
CA GLU A 60 7.21 -6.10 -0.58
C GLU A 60 6.00 -6.89 -0.06
N THR A 61 5.95 -7.17 1.25
CA THR A 61 4.80 -7.83 1.88
C THR A 61 3.53 -7.00 1.73
N GLU A 62 3.60 -5.69 1.93
CA GLU A 62 2.46 -4.77 1.77
C GLU A 62 1.94 -4.76 0.33
N ARG A 63 2.85 -4.74 -0.67
CA ARG A 63 2.47 -4.85 -2.10
C ARG A 63 1.77 -6.16 -2.40
N ALA A 64 2.32 -7.27 -1.91
CA ALA A 64 1.73 -8.59 -2.12
C ALA A 64 0.34 -8.71 -1.49
N VAL A 65 0.14 -8.16 -0.28
CA VAL A 65 -1.17 -8.09 0.39
C VAL A 65 -2.14 -7.24 -0.41
N SER A 66 -1.71 -6.06 -0.88
CA SER A 66 -2.54 -5.16 -1.68
C SER A 66 -2.96 -5.80 -3.01
N ALA A 67 -2.03 -6.47 -3.68
CA ALA A 67 -2.30 -7.22 -4.90
C ALA A 67 -3.30 -8.37 -4.64
N PHE A 68 -3.11 -9.13 -3.56
CA PHE A 68 -4.04 -10.17 -3.15
C PHE A 68 -5.43 -9.63 -2.88
N GLN A 69 -5.54 -8.54 -2.10
CA GLN A 69 -6.82 -7.90 -1.79
C GLN A 69 -7.56 -7.46 -3.06
N ARG A 70 -6.84 -6.90 -4.03
CA ARG A 70 -7.38 -6.53 -5.34
C ARG A 70 -7.94 -7.74 -6.08
N ASP A 71 -7.15 -8.81 -6.21
CA ASP A 71 -7.53 -10.02 -6.95
C ASP A 71 -8.72 -10.74 -6.30
N GLN A 72 -8.94 -10.52 -5.01
CA GLN A 72 -10.08 -11.03 -4.26
C GLN A 72 -11.26 -10.05 -4.19
N ASN A 73 -11.24 -8.94 -4.95
CA ASN A 73 -12.24 -7.88 -4.91
C ASN A 73 -12.51 -7.34 -3.50
N MET A 74 -11.47 -7.30 -2.66
CA MET A 74 -11.51 -6.73 -1.32
C MET A 74 -11.13 -5.25 -1.34
N LYS A 75 -11.45 -4.52 -0.26
CA LYS A 75 -10.87 -3.18 -0.06
C LYS A 75 -9.35 -3.29 0.02
N ILE A 76 -8.65 -2.58 -0.85
CA ILE A 76 -7.18 -2.58 -0.94
C ILE A 76 -6.65 -1.66 0.16
N THR A 77 -6.12 -2.23 1.22
CA THR A 77 -5.60 -1.50 2.40
C THR A 77 -4.13 -1.78 2.68
N GLY A 78 -3.57 -2.84 2.09
CA GLY A 78 -2.25 -3.35 2.46
C GLY A 78 -2.19 -3.95 3.88
N ILE A 79 -3.31 -3.96 4.60
CA ILE A 79 -3.42 -4.45 5.98
C ILE A 79 -4.11 -5.81 5.98
N VAL A 80 -3.52 -6.78 6.67
CA VAL A 80 -4.11 -8.10 6.84
C VAL A 80 -5.05 -8.07 8.04
N THR A 81 -6.33 -8.22 7.79
CA THR A 81 -7.38 -8.34 8.82
C THR A 81 -7.93 -9.77 8.84
N SER A 82 -8.84 -10.06 9.75
CA SER A 82 -9.52 -11.37 9.80
C SER A 82 -10.19 -11.73 8.47
N SER A 83 -10.71 -10.75 7.72
CA SER A 83 -11.29 -10.98 6.38
C SER A 83 -10.21 -11.36 5.37
N THR A 84 -9.04 -10.69 5.40
CA THR A 84 -7.90 -11.01 4.55
C THR A 84 -7.37 -12.42 4.84
N TRP A 85 -7.22 -12.79 6.11
CA TRP A 85 -6.82 -14.13 6.52
C TRP A 85 -7.80 -15.21 6.04
N ARG A 86 -9.10 -14.95 6.12
CA ARG A 86 -10.14 -15.89 5.64
C ARG A 86 -10.02 -16.08 4.11
N ALA A 87 -9.82 -15.01 3.37
CA ALA A 87 -9.62 -15.07 1.92
C ALA A 87 -8.35 -15.86 1.57
N LEU A 88 -7.22 -15.58 2.24
CA LEU A 88 -5.95 -16.31 2.07
C LEU A 88 -6.10 -17.83 2.33
N LYS A 89 -6.86 -18.20 3.36
CA LYS A 89 -7.13 -19.63 3.70
C LYS A 89 -7.91 -20.33 2.60
N ASN A 90 -8.87 -19.65 1.97
CA ASN A 90 -9.74 -20.20 0.94
C ASN A 90 -9.11 -20.21 -0.46
N THR A 91 -8.00 -19.49 -0.67
CA THR A 91 -7.31 -19.44 -1.95
C THR A 91 -6.43 -20.68 -2.12
N LYS A 92 -6.65 -21.43 -3.22
CA LYS A 92 -5.85 -22.61 -3.58
C LYS A 92 -4.44 -22.22 -3.99
N ASN A 93 -3.47 -23.11 -3.76
CA ASN A 93 -2.09 -22.89 -4.17
C ASN A 93 -1.98 -22.96 -5.71
N LYS A 94 -1.10 -22.15 -6.30
CA LYS A 94 -0.93 -22.01 -7.76
C LYS A 94 -0.37 -23.26 -8.44
N GLY A 95 0.00 -24.30 -7.69
CA GLY A 95 0.45 -25.60 -8.22
C GLY A 95 -0.62 -26.43 -8.89
N ASP A 96 -1.92 -26.12 -8.66
CA ASP A 96 -3.04 -26.95 -9.14
C ASP A 96 -3.78 -26.34 -10.35
N SER A 97 -3.30 -25.24 -10.91
CA SER A 97 -3.93 -24.61 -12.06
C SER A 97 -2.88 -24.02 -13.00
N LYS A 98 -2.67 -24.69 -14.13
CA LYS A 98 -1.99 -24.11 -15.29
C LYS A 98 -2.86 -23.00 -15.86
N THR A 99 -2.73 -21.79 -15.33
CA THR A 99 -3.29 -20.61 -15.97
C THR A 99 -2.32 -19.46 -15.86
N SER A 100 -1.72 -19.18 -16.97
CA SER A 100 -1.08 -17.96 -17.47
C SER A 100 -0.83 -16.82 -16.47
N SER A 101 0.44 -16.62 -16.21
CA SER A 101 1.01 -15.37 -15.70
C SER A 101 0.71 -14.24 -16.72
N LYS A 102 -0.49 -13.66 -16.66
CA LYS A 102 -0.82 -12.44 -17.38
C LYS A 102 -0.74 -11.27 -16.41
N ASN A 103 0.32 -10.48 -16.61
CA ASN A 103 0.47 -9.08 -16.22
C ASN A 103 -0.25 -8.63 -14.95
N ILE A 104 0.50 -8.64 -13.83
CA ILE A 104 0.11 -8.11 -12.51
C ILE A 104 -0.19 -6.60 -12.56
N PHE A 105 0.07 -5.94 -13.69
CA PHE A 105 -0.04 -4.48 -13.88
C PHE A 105 -1.31 -4.01 -14.57
N ASN A 106 -2.29 -4.88 -14.82
CA ASN A 106 -3.58 -4.46 -15.38
C ASN A 106 -4.59 -4.17 -14.26
N THR A 107 -4.33 -3.17 -13.43
CA THR A 107 -5.35 -2.66 -12.51
C THR A 107 -6.23 -1.70 -13.31
N PRO A 108 -7.52 -1.99 -13.50
CA PRO A 108 -8.40 -1.03 -14.13
C PRO A 108 -8.64 0.15 -13.18
N THR A 109 -8.35 1.36 -13.62
CA THR A 109 -8.78 2.58 -12.94
C THR A 109 -10.26 2.80 -13.23
N VAL A 110 -11.07 2.99 -12.19
CA VAL A 110 -12.52 3.23 -12.35
C VAL A 110 -12.79 4.74 -12.28
N LYS A 111 -13.34 5.30 -13.33
CA LYS A 111 -13.85 6.67 -13.38
C LYS A 111 -15.36 6.62 -13.57
N ASN A 112 -16.14 7.24 -12.65
CA ASN A 112 -17.62 7.24 -12.68
C ASN A 112 -18.23 5.84 -12.86
N GLY A 113 -17.69 4.83 -12.17
CA GLY A 113 -18.10 3.43 -12.33
C GLY A 113 -17.64 2.75 -13.62
N ARG A 114 -16.83 3.41 -14.44
CA ARG A 114 -16.31 2.89 -15.69
C ARG A 114 -14.86 2.41 -15.54
N LEU A 115 -14.59 1.16 -15.86
CA LEU A 115 -13.25 0.58 -15.91
C LEU A 115 -12.43 1.23 -17.04
N VAL A 116 -11.31 1.88 -16.69
CA VAL A 116 -10.34 2.37 -17.67
C VAL A 116 -9.32 1.26 -17.93
N LYS A 117 -9.37 0.69 -19.13
CA LYS A 117 -8.38 -0.31 -19.59
C LYS A 117 -7.10 0.41 -19.97
N ASN A 118 -5.95 -0.15 -19.51
CA ASN A 118 -4.58 0.28 -19.77
C ASN A 118 -4.17 1.58 -19.05
N HIS A 119 -3.37 1.47 -18.01
CA HIS A 119 -2.48 2.45 -17.34
C HIS A 119 -2.65 3.97 -17.65
N THR A 120 -3.62 4.38 -18.43
CA THR A 120 -3.85 5.76 -18.84
C THR A 120 -4.98 6.36 -18.03
N LEU A 121 -4.65 6.87 -16.84
CA LEU A 121 -5.53 7.78 -16.13
C LEU A 121 -5.51 9.12 -16.86
N ILE A 122 -6.66 9.56 -17.36
CA ILE A 122 -6.82 10.89 -17.94
C ILE A 122 -8.03 11.55 -17.28
N ILE A 123 -7.82 12.75 -16.73
CA ILE A 123 -8.85 13.60 -16.14
C ILE A 123 -8.92 14.93 -16.92
N ASP A 124 -10.07 15.59 -16.91
CA ASP A 124 -10.16 16.93 -17.48
C ASP A 124 -9.68 18.01 -16.48
N LYS A 125 -9.44 19.24 -16.99
CA LYS A 125 -8.97 20.36 -16.17
C LYS A 125 -9.91 20.70 -15.01
N LYS A 126 -11.23 20.52 -15.19
CA LYS A 126 -12.23 20.80 -14.16
C LYS A 126 -12.16 19.76 -13.03
N GLU A 127 -11.95 18.49 -13.38
CA GLU A 127 -11.72 17.41 -12.42
C GLU A 127 -10.40 17.63 -11.66
N ALA A 128 -9.31 18.00 -12.36
CA ALA A 128 -8.03 18.33 -11.75
C ALA A 128 -8.18 19.47 -10.73
N GLN A 129 -8.91 20.54 -11.06
CA GLN A 129 -9.18 21.64 -10.14
C GLN A 129 -9.98 21.21 -8.90
N LYS A 130 -10.97 20.32 -9.06
CA LYS A 130 -11.73 19.75 -7.92
C LYS A 130 -10.84 18.93 -7.00
N ILE A 131 -9.97 18.08 -7.58
CA ILE A 131 -9.01 17.28 -6.82
C ILE A 131 -8.03 18.18 -6.06
N ILE A 132 -7.49 19.21 -6.70
CA ILE A 132 -6.61 20.19 -6.06
C ILE A 132 -7.33 20.91 -4.90
N LYS A 133 -8.58 21.33 -5.11
CA LYS A 133 -9.39 21.96 -4.04
C LYS A 133 -9.61 20.99 -2.87
N THR A 134 -9.92 19.74 -3.17
CA THR A 134 -10.05 18.69 -2.16
C THR A 134 -8.73 18.49 -1.43
N ALA A 135 -7.60 18.39 -2.15
CA ALA A 135 -6.29 18.23 -1.54
C ALA A 135 -5.96 19.34 -0.54
N LYS A 136 -6.16 20.60 -0.95
CA LYS A 136 -5.91 21.79 -0.12
C LYS A 136 -6.76 21.83 1.15
N SER A 137 -7.99 21.30 1.14
CA SER A 137 -8.86 21.27 2.33
C SER A 137 -8.37 20.32 3.44
N TYR A 138 -7.41 19.45 3.14
CA TYR A 138 -6.78 18.54 4.12
C TYR A 138 -5.39 19.00 4.56
N THR A 139 -4.96 20.23 4.19
CA THR A 139 -3.69 20.79 4.68
C THR A 139 -3.64 20.75 6.21
N GLY A 140 -2.50 20.31 6.77
CA GLY A 140 -2.30 20.15 8.21
C GLY A 140 -2.73 18.79 8.77
N THR A 141 -3.42 17.93 8.01
CA THR A 141 -3.71 16.55 8.45
C THR A 141 -2.40 15.83 8.75
N PRO A 142 -2.27 15.14 9.91
CA PRO A 142 -1.03 14.52 10.30
C PRO A 142 -0.63 13.35 9.38
N TYR A 143 0.69 13.06 9.34
CA TYR A 143 1.19 11.87 8.71
C TYR A 143 0.93 10.64 9.58
N VAL A 144 0.37 9.61 8.97
CA VAL A 144 0.26 8.27 9.56
C VAL A 144 0.72 7.27 8.51
N PHE A 145 1.75 6.49 8.83
CA PHE A 145 2.23 5.45 7.92
C PHE A 145 1.10 4.44 7.62
N GLY A 146 0.85 4.14 6.34
CA GLY A 146 -0.29 3.30 5.92
C GLY A 146 -1.65 3.99 6.04
N GLY A 147 -1.71 5.25 6.45
CA GLY A 147 -2.94 6.02 6.60
C GLY A 147 -3.56 6.43 5.26
N SER A 148 -4.90 6.35 5.19
CA SER A 148 -5.70 6.74 4.01
C SER A 148 -7.02 7.42 4.40
N THR A 149 -7.06 8.04 5.58
CA THR A 149 -8.27 8.69 6.12
C THR A 149 -7.92 10.07 6.69
N PRO A 150 -8.91 10.94 6.94
CA PRO A 150 -8.68 12.25 7.56
C PRO A 150 -8.07 12.21 8.97
N SER A 151 -8.02 11.05 9.62
CA SER A 151 -7.29 10.88 10.88
C SER A 151 -5.77 10.85 10.70
N GLY A 152 -5.30 10.64 9.48
CA GLY A 152 -3.90 10.66 9.09
C GLY A 152 -3.69 9.98 7.75
N PHE A 153 -2.74 10.50 6.97
CA PHE A 153 -2.39 10.00 5.65
C PHE A 153 -0.90 9.66 5.55
N ASP A 154 -0.57 8.64 4.77
CA ASP A 154 0.73 8.60 4.10
C ASP A 154 0.64 9.28 2.72
N CYS A 155 1.74 9.35 1.98
CA CYS A 155 1.80 10.09 0.72
C CYS A 155 0.84 9.52 -0.35
N SER A 156 0.87 8.22 -0.59
CA SER A 156 0.03 7.57 -1.60
C SER A 156 -1.41 7.36 -1.14
N GLY A 157 -1.63 7.15 0.17
CA GLY A 157 -2.97 7.11 0.77
C GLY A 157 -3.69 8.45 0.71
N PHE A 158 -2.96 9.55 0.81
CA PHE A 158 -3.48 10.90 0.59
C PHE A 158 -3.95 11.07 -0.86
N LEU A 159 -3.11 10.75 -1.84
CA LEU A 159 -3.51 10.80 -3.24
C LEU A 159 -4.71 9.90 -3.50
N GLN A 160 -4.69 8.65 -3.05
CA GLN A 160 -5.82 7.73 -3.22
C GLN A 160 -7.11 8.34 -2.67
N PHE A 161 -7.06 8.88 -1.46
CA PHE A 161 -8.23 9.48 -0.80
C PHE A 161 -8.80 10.69 -1.57
N ILE A 162 -7.96 11.64 -2.00
CA ILE A 162 -8.45 12.83 -2.72
C ILE A 162 -9.01 12.49 -4.09
N PHE A 163 -8.46 11.48 -4.78
CA PHE A 163 -9.01 11.00 -6.04
C PHE A 163 -10.34 10.27 -5.82
N GLU A 164 -10.41 9.37 -4.83
CA GLU A 164 -11.65 8.65 -4.46
C GLU A 164 -12.78 9.60 -4.08
N LYS A 165 -12.50 10.66 -3.35
CA LYS A 165 -13.47 11.73 -3.02
C LYS A 165 -14.04 12.43 -4.25
N ASN A 166 -13.33 12.40 -5.36
CA ASN A 166 -13.77 12.95 -6.65
C ASN A 166 -14.24 11.87 -7.64
N GLY A 167 -14.53 10.65 -7.15
CA GLY A 167 -15.09 9.55 -7.93
C GLY A 167 -14.07 8.81 -8.81
N ILE A 168 -12.77 8.94 -8.53
CA ILE A 168 -11.69 8.33 -9.30
C ILE A 168 -10.91 7.37 -8.40
N MET A 169 -10.86 6.11 -8.78
CA MET A 169 -10.09 5.08 -8.07
C MET A 169 -8.68 4.99 -8.64
N ILE A 170 -7.68 5.21 -7.79
CA ILE A 170 -6.26 4.99 -8.12
C ILE A 170 -5.64 3.95 -7.18
N PRO A 171 -4.52 3.31 -7.55
CA PRO A 171 -3.84 2.33 -6.71
C PRO A 171 -3.44 2.90 -5.35
N ARG A 172 -3.25 1.99 -4.38
CA ARG A 172 -2.88 2.36 -3.00
C ARG A 172 -1.42 2.79 -2.87
N LEU A 173 -0.51 2.16 -3.62
CA LEU A 173 0.93 2.32 -3.43
C LEU A 173 1.52 3.34 -4.40
N ALA A 174 2.58 4.04 -3.97
CA ALA A 174 3.21 5.10 -4.75
C ALA A 174 3.85 4.58 -6.06
N ASP A 175 4.46 3.40 -6.03
CA ASP A 175 5.04 2.75 -7.20
C ASP A 175 3.98 2.29 -8.21
N GLU A 176 2.81 1.86 -7.74
CA GLU A 176 1.66 1.57 -8.62
C GLU A 176 1.05 2.86 -9.19
N GLN A 177 0.99 3.94 -8.40
CA GLN A 177 0.53 5.25 -8.87
C GLN A 177 1.51 5.85 -9.90
N TYR A 178 2.81 5.53 -9.80
CA TYR A 178 3.81 5.93 -10.78
C TYR A 178 3.58 5.31 -12.17
N LEU A 179 2.79 4.26 -12.26
CA LEU A 179 2.41 3.65 -13.54
C LEU A 179 1.21 4.33 -14.21
N LEU A 180 0.57 5.29 -13.55
CA LEU A 180 -0.57 6.04 -14.09
C LEU A 180 -0.10 7.18 -14.99
N GLY A 181 -0.83 7.38 -16.09
CA GLY A 181 -0.56 8.49 -17.01
C GLY A 181 0.73 8.33 -17.84
N GLU A 182 1.12 9.39 -18.50
CA GLU A 182 2.30 9.45 -19.35
C GLU A 182 3.47 10.14 -18.64
N ASP A 183 4.69 9.70 -18.95
CA ASP A 183 5.88 10.39 -18.46
C ASP A 183 5.94 11.84 -18.96
N LYS A 184 6.17 12.78 -18.05
CA LYS A 184 6.23 14.19 -18.37
C LYS A 184 7.50 14.84 -17.80
N LYS A 185 8.16 15.64 -18.61
CA LYS A 185 9.29 16.46 -18.13
C LYS A 185 8.77 17.49 -17.12
N LYS A 186 9.56 17.80 -16.10
CA LYS A 186 9.22 18.76 -15.04
C LYS A 186 8.66 20.07 -15.59
N LYS A 187 9.28 20.63 -16.64
CA LYS A 187 8.91 21.92 -17.26
C LYS A 187 7.53 21.89 -17.97
N ASP A 188 7.04 20.70 -18.30
CA ASP A 188 5.82 20.49 -19.07
C ASP A 188 4.65 20.02 -18.20
N LEU A 189 4.85 19.94 -16.87
CA LEU A 189 3.81 19.57 -15.91
C LEU A 189 2.73 20.65 -15.83
N VAL A 190 1.48 20.20 -15.68
CA VAL A 190 0.33 21.07 -15.47
C VAL A 190 -0.35 20.76 -14.11
N PRO A 191 -1.05 21.74 -13.50
CA PRO A 191 -1.76 21.50 -12.24
C PRO A 191 -2.71 20.28 -12.33
N GLY A 192 -2.56 19.36 -11.37
CA GLY A 192 -3.28 18.09 -11.33
C GLY A 192 -2.47 16.89 -11.77
N ASP A 193 -1.30 17.08 -12.38
CA ASP A 193 -0.36 16.00 -12.65
C ASP A 193 0.22 15.42 -11.35
N LEU A 194 0.72 14.20 -11.41
CA LEU A 194 1.37 13.55 -10.28
C LEU A 194 2.88 13.74 -10.33
N VAL A 195 3.50 13.90 -9.16
CA VAL A 195 4.97 14.00 -9.02
C VAL A 195 5.47 12.94 -8.06
N PHE A 196 6.63 12.37 -8.39
CA PHE A 196 7.18 11.24 -7.66
C PHE A 196 8.64 11.46 -7.29
N PHE A 197 9.05 10.84 -6.17
CA PHE A 197 10.38 11.00 -5.61
C PHE A 197 10.90 9.66 -5.07
N THR A 198 12.22 9.50 -5.11
CA THR A 198 12.94 8.45 -4.41
C THR A 198 13.39 8.98 -3.06
N THR A 199 12.80 8.49 -1.96
CA THR A 199 13.07 8.98 -0.60
C THR A 199 13.64 7.91 0.32
N TYR A 200 12.81 7.01 0.84
CA TYR A 200 13.20 5.98 1.82
C TYR A 200 13.42 4.59 1.19
N ALA A 201 13.02 4.40 -0.07
CA ALA A 201 13.23 3.17 -0.82
C ALA A 201 13.54 3.50 -2.28
N GLU A 202 14.15 2.58 -3.00
CA GLU A 202 14.42 2.70 -4.43
C GLU A 202 13.11 2.82 -5.22
N GLY A 203 13.13 3.58 -6.32
CA GLY A 203 11.95 3.83 -7.16
C GLY A 203 11.01 4.89 -6.58
N ALA A 204 9.75 4.85 -6.98
CA ALA A 204 8.71 5.80 -6.55
C ALA A 204 8.26 5.50 -5.12
N SER A 205 8.99 5.97 -4.13
CA SER A 205 8.71 5.76 -2.72
C SER A 205 7.98 6.93 -2.05
N HIS A 206 7.82 8.07 -2.74
CA HIS A 206 7.03 9.20 -2.29
C HIS A 206 6.33 9.86 -3.48
N CYS A 207 5.17 10.48 -3.23
CA CYS A 207 4.35 11.08 -4.27
C CYS A 207 3.59 12.32 -3.77
N GLY A 208 3.15 13.13 -4.74
CA GLY A 208 2.34 14.32 -4.51
C GLY A 208 1.56 14.74 -5.74
N LEU A 209 0.65 15.71 -5.56
CA LEU A 209 -0.15 16.32 -6.61
C LEU A 209 0.47 17.67 -6.99
N TYR A 210 0.79 17.85 -8.26
CA TYR A 210 1.36 19.10 -8.77
C TYR A 210 0.32 20.22 -8.79
N LEU A 211 0.70 21.40 -8.35
CA LEU A 211 -0.18 22.58 -8.23
C LEU A 211 0.10 23.68 -9.25
N GLY A 212 1.18 23.55 -10.03
CA GLY A 212 1.73 24.64 -10.83
C GLY A 212 2.90 25.35 -10.11
N ASP A 213 3.64 26.16 -10.82
CA ASP A 213 4.72 27.03 -10.29
C ASP A 213 5.73 26.25 -9.42
N ASP A 214 6.16 25.09 -9.89
CA ASP A 214 7.04 24.16 -9.16
C ASP A 214 6.53 23.70 -7.78
N LYS A 215 5.27 23.95 -7.44
CA LYS A 215 4.66 23.57 -6.16
C LYS A 215 3.90 22.25 -6.27
N PHE A 216 3.94 21.48 -5.20
CA PHE A 216 3.16 20.26 -5.08
C PHE A 216 2.63 20.08 -3.66
N ILE A 217 1.46 19.47 -3.53
CA ILE A 217 0.86 19.09 -2.24
C ILE A 217 1.06 17.60 -2.01
N HIS A 218 1.52 17.26 -0.82
CA HIS A 218 1.82 15.90 -0.40
C HIS A 218 1.67 15.75 1.11
N THR A 219 1.89 14.55 1.65
CA THR A 219 1.95 14.32 3.09
C THR A 219 3.39 14.12 3.55
N SER A 220 3.94 15.12 4.25
CA SER A 220 5.27 15.07 4.87
C SER A 220 5.25 14.22 6.13
N ALA A 221 6.24 13.33 6.33
CA ALA A 221 6.35 12.48 7.52
C ALA A 221 6.43 13.28 8.83
N SER A 222 6.97 14.49 8.81
CA SER A 222 7.16 15.34 10.01
C SER A 222 6.13 16.45 10.16
N LYS A 223 5.44 16.84 9.08
CA LYS A 223 4.58 18.04 9.07
C LYS A 223 3.17 17.79 8.51
N GLY A 224 2.83 16.54 8.20
CA GLY A 224 1.53 16.19 7.62
C GLY A 224 1.32 16.72 6.21
N VAL A 225 0.06 16.89 5.81
CA VAL A 225 -0.31 17.41 4.48
C VAL A 225 0.09 18.86 4.35
N ARG A 226 0.93 19.14 3.33
CA ARG A 226 1.48 20.48 3.09
C ARG A 226 1.85 20.68 1.62
N VAL A 227 2.15 21.93 1.29
CA VAL A 227 2.72 22.31 0.00
C VAL A 227 4.21 22.53 0.17
N ASP A 228 4.99 21.93 -0.72
CA ASP A 228 6.43 22.13 -0.88
C ASP A 228 6.77 22.47 -2.35
N GLU A 229 8.03 22.80 -2.62
CA GLU A 229 8.51 23.14 -3.96
C GLU A 229 9.43 22.07 -4.53
N LEU A 230 9.30 21.79 -5.83
CA LEU A 230 10.18 20.86 -6.55
C LEU A 230 11.64 21.35 -6.63
N THR A 231 11.85 22.64 -6.37
CA THR A 231 13.16 23.30 -6.36
C THR A 231 13.84 23.27 -4.99
N ASP A 232 13.10 22.89 -3.92
CA ASP A 232 13.62 22.76 -2.57
C ASP A 232 14.87 21.85 -2.52
N PRO A 233 15.93 22.22 -1.79
CA PRO A 233 17.16 21.42 -1.68
C PRO A 233 16.96 19.98 -1.23
N TYR A 234 15.90 19.68 -0.46
CA TYR A 234 15.55 18.33 -0.05
C TYR A 234 14.89 17.54 -1.19
N TRP A 235 13.96 18.17 -1.95
CA TRP A 235 13.15 17.50 -2.97
C TRP A 235 13.84 17.38 -4.32
N LYS A 236 14.59 18.41 -4.73
CA LYS A 236 15.26 18.49 -6.04
C LYS A 236 16.11 17.26 -6.38
N PRO A 237 17.03 16.78 -5.51
CA PRO A 237 17.86 15.60 -5.80
C PRO A 237 17.07 14.28 -5.75
N LYS A 238 15.88 14.27 -5.17
CA LYS A 238 15.03 13.07 -5.01
C LYS A 238 13.95 12.96 -6.08
N TYR A 239 13.76 13.97 -6.89
CA TYR A 239 12.75 13.98 -7.93
C TYR A 239 12.99 12.87 -8.94
N LEU A 240 12.04 11.93 -9.03
CA LEU A 240 12.10 10.77 -9.91
C LEU A 240 11.45 11.06 -11.26
N GLY A 241 10.31 11.77 -11.28
CA GLY A 241 9.57 12.08 -12.50
C GLY A 241 8.16 12.59 -12.24
N GLY A 242 7.52 13.07 -13.29
CA GLY A 242 6.12 13.46 -13.30
C GLY A 242 5.28 12.55 -14.19
N LYS A 243 4.03 12.37 -13.83
CA LYS A 243 3.04 11.63 -14.61
C LYS A 243 1.91 12.56 -15.02
N HIS A 244 1.76 12.72 -16.33
CA HIS A 244 0.71 13.55 -16.92
C HIS A 244 -0.59 12.77 -16.96
N ILE A 245 -1.60 13.32 -16.30
CA ILE A 245 -2.94 12.73 -16.21
C ILE A 245 -4.04 13.74 -16.58
N VAL A 246 -3.70 14.98 -16.87
CA VAL A 246 -4.66 16.07 -17.18
C VAL A 246 -4.71 16.33 -18.68
N LYS A 247 -5.90 16.34 -19.27
CA LYS A 247 -6.14 16.63 -20.69
C LYS A 247 -6.73 18.03 -20.89
#